data_af368c8303944aabd4b29b8ddc1f2d68
#
_entry.id   af368c8303944aabd4b29b8ddc1f2d68
#
_cell.length_a   1.000
_cell.length_b   1.000
_cell.length_c   1.000
_cell.angle_alpha   90.00
_cell.angle_beta   90.00
_cell.angle_gamma   90.00
#
_symmetry.space_group_name_H-M   'P 1'
#
loop_
_entity.id
_entity.type
_entity.pdbx_description
1 polymer ?
#
loop_
_entity_poly.entity_id
_entity_poly.type
_entity_poly.pdbx_seq_one_letter_code
_entity_poly.pdbx_strand_id
1 'polypeptide(L)'
;MKSDKLNNGVDWAPRRSLLHALGMTNEEIAQPLIGIVSSYNEIVPGHMNIDKIVDAVKQGVAMAGGTPVVFPAIAVCDGIAMGHEGMKYSLVTRDLIADSTEAMAMAHGLDALVMVPNCDKNVPGLLMAAARVNIPTIFVSGGPMLAGLVDGCKRSLSSMFEAVGSYNAGKISAEKLEEFENKVCPTCGSCSGMYTANSMNCLTEVLGMGLRGNGTIPAVYSERIQLAKHAGMQVMELLRKDIKPRDIMTLDAFKNALTMDMALGCSTNSMLHLPAIAHECGIELDLDMANAISEKTPNICHLAPAGSHYMEELNEAGGIYAVMKEIDKLGLLKTDIITCTGKTVAENIANAVNKNPDIIRHSDNPYSKTGGIAVLKGNLAPDSCVVKRSAVAPEMLVHSGPAKVYDCEEDAMAAINGGEIVDGDVVVIRYEGPKGGPGMREMLNPTSAIMGRGLGSTVALITDGRFSGATRGAAIGHVSPEAAVGGNIALIKNGDIIDIDIPANTINVRLSDEEFEERRKAWTPREPKITTGYLARYASLVTSGNRGAVLEVKK
;
A
#
# COMPACT_ATOMS: atom_id res chain seq x y z
N MET A 1 30.14 -9.31 12.94
CA MET A 1 29.39 -8.15 12.42
C MET A 1 30.03 -7.68 11.13
N LYS A 2 29.27 -7.02 10.23
CA LYS A 2 29.84 -6.46 8.99
C LYS A 2 30.80 -5.30 9.30
N SER A 3 30.50 -4.52 10.34
CA SER A 3 31.33 -3.41 10.82
C SER A 3 32.64 -3.84 11.50
N ASP A 4 32.78 -5.09 11.93
CA ASP A 4 34.03 -5.58 12.56
C ASP A 4 35.29 -5.33 11.71
N LYS A 5 35.12 -5.37 10.38
CA LYS A 5 36.18 -5.03 9.44
C LYS A 5 36.66 -3.58 9.56
N LEU A 6 35.74 -2.66 9.92
CA LEU A 6 36.07 -1.24 10.11
C LEU A 6 36.82 -0.99 11.41
N ASN A 7 36.60 -1.81 12.44
CA ASN A 7 37.07 -1.60 13.78
C ASN A 7 38.53 -2.06 13.99
N ASN A 8 39.00 -3.03 13.20
CA ASN A 8 40.29 -3.69 13.44
C ASN A 8 41.24 -3.67 12.23
N GLY A 9 42.54 -3.67 12.50
CA GLY A 9 43.59 -3.76 11.50
C GLY A 9 44.07 -2.43 10.92
N VAL A 10 45.36 -2.40 10.55
CA VAL A 10 46.04 -1.21 10.02
C VAL A 10 45.46 -0.83 8.64
N ASP A 11 45.12 -1.81 7.80
CA ASP A 11 44.60 -1.60 6.45
C ASP A 11 43.25 -0.85 6.43
N TRP A 12 42.53 -0.82 7.55
CA TRP A 12 41.25 -0.12 7.70
C TRP A 12 41.38 1.27 8.33
N ALA A 13 42.56 1.69 8.76
CA ALA A 13 42.81 3.01 9.32
C ALA A 13 42.37 4.16 8.41
N PRO A 14 42.55 4.13 7.05
CA PRO A 14 42.06 5.21 6.20
C PRO A 14 40.52 5.38 6.27
N ARG A 15 39.78 4.27 6.43
CA ARG A 15 38.32 4.31 6.55
C ARG A 15 37.84 4.84 7.88
N ARG A 16 38.52 4.44 8.99
CA ARG A 16 38.27 5.02 10.33
C ARG A 16 38.53 6.52 10.35
N SER A 17 39.53 6.99 9.61
CA SER A 17 39.77 8.43 9.45
C SER A 17 38.57 9.18 8.89
N LEU A 18 37.82 8.57 7.96
CA LEU A 18 36.58 9.15 7.42
C LEU A 18 35.45 9.11 8.46
N LEU A 19 35.35 8.08 9.29
CA LEU A 19 34.38 8.04 10.39
C LEU A 19 34.70 9.12 11.44
N HIS A 20 35.97 9.36 11.75
CA HIS A 20 36.38 10.47 12.61
C HIS A 20 36.04 11.84 11.99
N ALA A 21 36.07 11.98 10.66
CA ALA A 21 35.65 13.21 9.99
C ALA A 21 34.13 13.49 10.15
N LEU A 22 33.32 12.45 10.46
CA LEU A 22 31.93 12.58 10.86
C LEU A 22 31.74 12.95 12.35
N GLY A 23 32.82 13.07 13.10
CA GLY A 23 32.79 13.34 14.53
C GLY A 23 32.66 12.10 15.41
N MET A 24 32.77 10.88 14.85
CA MET A 24 32.67 9.65 15.63
C MET A 24 33.93 9.46 16.50
N THR A 25 33.71 9.05 17.76
CA THR A 25 34.77 8.66 18.69
C THR A 25 35.22 7.22 18.45
N ASN A 26 36.33 6.82 19.05
CA ASN A 26 36.79 5.42 19.01
C ASN A 26 35.78 4.46 19.65
N GLU A 27 35.11 4.89 20.71
CA GLU A 27 34.08 4.12 21.41
C GLU A 27 32.86 3.89 20.52
N GLU A 28 32.42 4.90 19.76
CA GLU A 28 31.31 4.78 18.79
C GLU A 28 31.67 3.88 17.61
N ILE A 29 32.91 3.99 17.08
CA ILE A 29 33.41 3.13 16.01
C ILE A 29 33.50 1.67 16.45
N ALA A 30 33.76 1.41 17.73
CA ALA A 30 33.83 0.07 18.28
C ALA A 30 32.48 -0.61 18.51
N GLN A 31 31.37 0.13 18.41
CA GLN A 31 30.00 -0.39 18.52
C GLN A 31 29.46 -0.86 17.19
N PRO A 32 28.39 -1.71 17.19
CA PRO A 32 27.67 -2.05 15.97
C PRO A 32 27.12 -0.81 15.27
N LEU A 33 27.31 -0.73 13.95
CA LEU A 33 26.88 0.39 13.13
C LEU A 33 25.47 0.16 12.62
N ILE A 34 24.50 0.93 13.11
CA ILE A 34 23.08 0.76 12.85
C ILE A 34 22.59 1.83 11.88
N GLY A 35 22.21 1.41 10.67
CA GLY A 35 21.62 2.31 9.66
C GLY A 35 20.19 2.67 10.01
N ILE A 36 19.87 3.97 10.02
CA ILE A 36 18.50 4.47 10.13
C ILE A 36 18.11 5.05 8.77
N VAL A 37 17.17 4.38 8.11
CA VAL A 37 16.69 4.82 6.80
C VAL A 37 15.56 5.81 7.00
N SER A 38 15.86 7.08 6.82
CA SER A 38 14.92 8.19 7.05
C SER A 38 14.24 8.60 5.75
N SER A 39 12.92 8.55 5.71
CA SER A 39 12.15 9.09 4.60
C SER A 39 11.64 10.52 4.82
N TYR A 40 12.24 11.24 5.76
CA TYR A 40 11.93 12.65 6.04
C TYR A 40 11.99 13.51 4.78
N ASN A 41 10.98 14.35 4.59
CA ASN A 41 10.96 15.46 3.65
C ASN A 41 9.86 16.47 4.02
N GLU A 42 9.90 17.67 3.47
CA GLU A 42 8.95 18.76 3.75
C GLU A 42 7.82 18.86 2.71
N ILE A 43 7.75 17.94 1.75
CA ILE A 43 6.72 17.93 0.69
C ILE A 43 5.54 17.05 1.08
N VAL A 44 5.82 15.89 1.69
CA VAL A 44 4.83 14.85 1.99
C VAL A 44 4.31 15.02 3.42
N PRO A 45 3.02 15.31 3.65
CA PRO A 45 2.48 15.50 5.00
C PRO A 45 2.73 14.31 5.94
N GLY A 46 2.78 13.09 5.40
CA GLY A 46 3.11 11.88 6.14
C GLY A 46 4.57 11.78 6.59
N HIS A 47 5.46 12.63 6.09
CA HIS A 47 6.90 12.52 6.30
C HIS A 47 7.52 13.71 7.04
N MET A 48 6.79 14.79 7.20
CA MET A 48 7.32 16.02 7.81
C MET A 48 7.71 15.91 9.29
N ASN A 49 7.24 14.88 10.00
CA ASN A 49 7.57 14.62 11.41
C ASN A 49 8.54 13.44 11.60
N ILE A 50 9.01 12.83 10.52
CA ILE A 50 9.90 11.65 10.58
C ILE A 50 11.26 12.00 11.19
N ASP A 51 11.74 13.24 11.08
CA ASP A 51 12.92 13.73 11.77
C ASP A 51 12.89 13.45 13.28
N LYS A 52 11.76 13.74 13.94
CA LYS A 52 11.55 13.50 15.38
C LYS A 52 11.54 12.01 15.72
N ILE A 53 10.96 11.21 14.83
CA ILE A 53 10.93 9.75 14.98
C ILE A 53 12.33 9.18 14.83
N VAL A 54 13.10 9.64 13.84
CA VAL A 54 14.51 9.26 13.62
C VAL A 54 15.36 9.61 14.82
N ASP A 55 15.20 10.80 15.42
CA ASP A 55 15.91 11.19 16.63
C ASP A 55 15.58 10.28 17.82
N ALA A 56 14.33 9.89 17.95
CA ALA A 56 13.92 8.93 18.98
C ALA A 56 14.51 7.53 18.73
N VAL A 57 14.56 7.06 17.49
CA VAL A 57 15.22 5.80 17.11
C VAL A 57 16.70 5.86 17.45
N LYS A 58 17.42 6.96 17.12
CA LYS A 58 18.85 7.15 17.48
C LYS A 58 19.08 7.00 18.97
N GLN A 59 18.22 7.63 19.79
CA GLN A 59 18.28 7.49 21.24
C GLN A 59 18.13 6.02 21.67
N GLY A 60 17.15 5.30 21.11
CA GLY A 60 16.93 3.89 21.41
C GLY A 60 18.12 3.01 21.05
N VAL A 61 18.72 3.21 19.87
CA VAL A 61 19.93 2.50 19.43
C VAL A 61 21.10 2.77 20.37
N ALA A 62 21.36 4.04 20.69
CA ALA A 62 22.47 4.43 21.59
C ALA A 62 22.27 3.85 23.00
N MET A 63 21.05 3.89 23.55
CA MET A 63 20.72 3.29 24.87
C MET A 63 20.99 1.78 24.90
N ALA A 64 20.89 1.10 23.76
CA ALA A 64 21.12 -0.34 23.65
C ALA A 64 22.56 -0.72 23.23
N GLY A 65 23.47 0.27 23.09
CA GLY A 65 24.89 0.08 22.82
C GLY A 65 25.21 -0.09 21.32
N GLY A 66 24.52 0.62 20.45
CA GLY A 66 24.82 0.72 19.02
C GLY A 66 25.11 2.17 18.60
N THR A 67 25.81 2.33 17.50
CA THR A 67 26.10 3.64 16.88
C THR A 67 25.13 3.88 15.72
N PRO A 68 24.17 4.83 15.86
CA PRO A 68 23.19 5.10 14.83
C PRO A 68 23.76 6.02 13.74
N VAL A 69 23.55 5.66 12.47
CA VAL A 69 23.89 6.49 11.30
C VAL A 69 22.66 6.65 10.41
N VAL A 70 22.35 7.88 10.00
CA VAL A 70 21.14 8.18 9.22
C VAL A 70 21.50 8.35 7.74
N PHE A 71 20.68 7.77 6.86
CA PHE A 71 20.71 8.06 5.43
C PHE A 71 19.28 8.12 4.85
N PRO A 72 19.05 8.86 3.74
CA PRO A 72 17.71 9.14 3.27
C PRO A 72 17.14 8.01 2.39
N ALA A 73 15.81 7.87 2.43
CA ALA A 73 14.99 7.31 1.38
C ALA A 73 14.06 8.41 0.83
N ILE A 74 13.72 8.34 -0.45
CA ILE A 74 12.75 9.26 -1.05
C ILE A 74 11.32 8.84 -0.73
N ALA A 75 10.39 9.77 -0.91
CA ALA A 75 8.96 9.51 -0.90
C ALA A 75 8.23 10.48 -1.84
N VAL A 76 7.17 9.99 -2.48
CA VAL A 76 6.20 10.78 -3.24
C VAL A 76 4.87 10.76 -2.50
N CYS A 77 4.18 11.89 -2.44
CA CYS A 77 2.83 11.97 -1.90
C CYS A 77 1.83 11.65 -3.00
N ASP A 78 1.17 10.50 -2.90
CA ASP A 78 0.15 10.09 -3.88
C ASP A 78 -1.01 11.10 -3.93
N GLY A 79 -1.42 11.65 -2.78
CA GLY A 79 -2.48 12.66 -2.73
C GLY A 79 -2.15 13.95 -3.48
N ILE A 80 -0.92 14.44 -3.37
CA ILE A 80 -0.46 15.64 -4.10
C ILE A 80 -0.24 15.33 -5.59
N ALA A 81 0.23 14.13 -5.92
CA ALA A 81 0.47 13.70 -7.29
C ALA A 81 -0.81 13.28 -8.05
N MET A 82 -1.93 13.08 -7.34
CA MET A 82 -3.20 12.59 -7.89
C MET A 82 -3.76 13.54 -8.96
N GLY A 83 -4.23 12.98 -10.08
CA GLY A 83 -4.93 13.72 -11.12
C GLY A 83 -4.03 14.52 -12.07
N HIS A 84 -2.71 14.34 -12.03
CA HIS A 84 -1.77 14.92 -13.00
C HIS A 84 -0.60 13.98 -13.31
N GLU A 85 0.28 14.38 -14.26
CA GLU A 85 1.42 13.59 -14.75
C GLU A 85 2.36 13.07 -13.63
N GLY A 86 2.44 13.77 -12.50
CA GLY A 86 3.24 13.36 -11.35
C GLY A 86 2.86 12.00 -10.78
N MET A 87 1.60 11.56 -10.97
CA MET A 87 1.13 10.28 -10.44
C MET A 87 1.81 9.08 -11.09
N LYS A 88 2.34 9.22 -12.31
CA LYS A 88 3.16 8.19 -12.99
C LYS A 88 4.46 7.88 -12.22
N TYR A 89 4.94 8.85 -11.43
CA TYR A 89 6.15 8.69 -10.62
C TYR A 89 5.91 8.03 -9.25
N SER A 90 4.66 7.82 -8.84
CA SER A 90 4.35 7.24 -7.55
C SER A 90 4.84 5.78 -7.44
N LEU A 91 4.25 4.83 -8.17
CA LEU A 91 4.60 3.41 -8.04
C LEU A 91 6.06 3.12 -8.35
N VAL A 92 6.61 3.77 -9.35
CA VAL A 92 7.99 3.54 -9.79
C VAL A 92 9.03 3.89 -8.70
N THR A 93 8.67 4.76 -7.73
CA THR A 93 9.55 5.06 -6.60
C THR A 93 9.69 3.90 -5.63
N ARG A 94 8.76 2.94 -5.59
CA ARG A 94 8.86 1.75 -4.75
C ARG A 94 10.15 0.98 -5.03
N ASP A 95 10.41 0.71 -6.30
CA ASP A 95 11.62 -0.02 -6.73
C ASP A 95 12.87 0.84 -6.57
N LEU A 96 12.80 2.14 -6.89
CA LEU A 96 13.91 3.07 -6.69
C LEU A 96 14.30 3.22 -5.21
N ILE A 97 13.32 3.21 -4.30
CA ILE A 97 13.56 3.21 -2.86
C ILE A 97 14.27 1.93 -2.44
N ALA A 98 13.82 0.78 -2.96
CA ALA A 98 14.46 -0.50 -2.68
C ALA A 98 15.91 -0.53 -3.17
N ASP A 99 16.16 -0.13 -4.42
CA ASP A 99 17.48 -0.11 -5.06
C ASP A 99 18.45 0.82 -4.32
N SER A 100 18.04 2.06 -4.03
CA SER A 100 18.90 3.04 -3.36
C SER A 100 19.22 2.66 -1.92
N THR A 101 18.25 2.09 -1.19
CA THR A 101 18.45 1.63 0.18
C THR A 101 19.38 0.42 0.23
N GLU A 102 19.21 -0.54 -0.68
CA GLU A 102 20.12 -1.67 -0.84
C GLU A 102 21.54 -1.20 -1.12
N ALA A 103 21.72 -0.29 -2.10
CA ALA A 103 23.03 0.23 -2.48
C ALA A 103 23.75 0.89 -1.28
N MET A 104 23.04 1.73 -0.52
CA MET A 104 23.59 2.40 0.67
C MET A 104 23.97 1.39 1.75
N ALA A 105 23.08 0.47 2.09
CA ALA A 105 23.31 -0.50 3.16
C ALA A 105 24.47 -1.45 2.85
N MET A 106 24.55 -1.92 1.59
CA MET A 106 25.60 -2.85 1.16
C MET A 106 26.96 -2.18 1.02
N ALA A 107 26.99 -0.95 0.50
CA ALA A 107 28.26 -0.21 0.30
C ALA A 107 28.95 0.15 1.62
N HIS A 108 28.20 0.41 2.69
CA HIS A 108 28.75 0.93 3.95
C HIS A 108 28.86 -0.13 5.07
N GLY A 109 28.52 -1.39 4.80
CA GLY A 109 28.75 -2.50 5.74
C GLY A 109 27.99 -2.36 7.07
N LEU A 110 26.76 -1.88 7.02
CA LEU A 110 25.89 -1.74 8.19
C LEU A 110 25.55 -3.09 8.81
N ASP A 111 25.45 -3.16 10.15
CA ASP A 111 25.16 -4.39 10.87
C ASP A 111 23.67 -4.68 11.01
N ALA A 112 22.85 -3.63 11.13
CA ALA A 112 21.40 -3.73 11.20
C ALA A 112 20.76 -2.43 10.68
N LEU A 113 19.45 -2.47 10.44
CA LEU A 113 18.68 -1.33 9.91
C LEU A 113 17.44 -1.05 10.74
N VAL A 114 17.12 0.22 10.93
CA VAL A 114 15.79 0.68 11.33
C VAL A 114 15.20 1.46 10.16
N MET A 115 14.11 0.95 9.59
CA MET A 115 13.40 1.58 8.49
C MET A 115 12.33 2.52 9.04
N VAL A 116 12.34 3.78 8.60
CA VAL A 116 11.38 4.80 9.05
C VAL A 116 10.56 5.33 7.87
N PRO A 117 9.60 4.52 7.35
CA PRO A 117 8.69 4.90 6.28
C PRO A 117 7.42 5.55 6.79
N ASN A 118 6.54 5.98 5.86
CA ASN A 118 5.14 6.24 6.20
C ASN A 118 4.14 6.14 5.03
N CYS A 119 4.50 6.56 3.81
CA CYS A 119 3.57 6.66 2.68
C CYS A 119 3.52 5.41 1.80
N ASP A 120 2.58 5.44 0.86
CA ASP A 120 2.06 4.36 0.03
C ASP A 120 3.12 3.47 -0.61
N LYS A 121 4.16 4.06 -1.21
CA LYS A 121 5.20 3.33 -1.95
C LYS A 121 6.49 3.20 -1.16
N ASN A 122 6.65 4.07 -0.16
CA ASN A 122 7.83 4.07 0.71
C ASN A 122 7.85 2.86 1.65
N VAL A 123 6.70 2.50 2.24
CA VAL A 123 6.59 1.30 3.10
C VAL A 123 6.94 0.02 2.34
N PRO A 124 6.27 -0.32 1.22
CA PRO A 124 6.62 -1.54 0.49
C PRO A 124 8.02 -1.50 -0.13
N GLY A 125 8.50 -0.34 -0.59
CA GLY A 125 9.87 -0.20 -1.11
C GLY A 125 10.93 -0.53 -0.07
N LEU A 126 10.77 -0.07 1.16
CA LEU A 126 11.69 -0.39 2.26
C LEU A 126 11.56 -1.85 2.73
N LEU A 127 10.35 -2.46 2.66
CA LEU A 127 10.19 -3.90 2.92
C LEU A 127 10.92 -4.74 1.86
N MET A 128 10.84 -4.35 0.58
CA MET A 128 11.62 -4.96 -0.50
C MET A 128 13.13 -4.83 -0.24
N ALA A 129 13.60 -3.64 0.13
CA ALA A 129 15.02 -3.43 0.49
C ALA A 129 15.46 -4.30 1.67
N ALA A 130 14.63 -4.40 2.72
CA ALA A 130 14.92 -5.24 3.89
C ALA A 130 15.06 -6.72 3.49
N ALA A 131 14.18 -7.21 2.60
CA ALA A 131 14.25 -8.57 2.07
C ALA A 131 15.55 -8.82 1.28
N ARG A 132 15.97 -7.87 0.42
CA ARG A 132 17.18 -7.97 -0.41
C ARG A 132 18.45 -7.96 0.44
N VAL A 133 18.58 -6.95 1.30
CA VAL A 133 19.78 -6.76 2.15
C VAL A 133 19.91 -7.88 3.19
N ASN A 134 18.81 -8.34 3.73
CA ASN A 134 18.66 -9.46 4.66
C ASN A 134 19.65 -9.41 5.85
N ILE A 135 19.76 -8.26 6.50
CA ILE A 135 20.39 -8.08 7.79
C ILE A 135 19.32 -7.75 8.85
N PRO A 136 19.59 -7.92 10.15
CA PRO A 136 18.62 -7.61 11.19
C PRO A 136 17.97 -6.25 10.97
N THR A 137 16.65 -6.21 10.85
CA THR A 137 15.91 -5.01 10.45
C THR A 137 14.58 -4.93 11.19
N ILE A 138 14.19 -3.72 11.58
CA ILE A 138 12.89 -3.40 12.17
C ILE A 138 12.29 -2.15 11.52
N PHE A 139 10.96 -2.07 11.55
CA PHE A 139 10.21 -0.94 11.02
C PHE A 139 9.55 -0.13 12.13
N VAL A 140 9.57 1.18 11.99
CA VAL A 140 8.75 2.11 12.75
C VAL A 140 8.23 3.20 11.81
N SER A 141 6.93 3.20 11.53
CA SER A 141 6.33 4.17 10.60
C SER A 141 6.09 5.54 11.23
N GLY A 142 5.87 6.55 10.38
CA GLY A 142 5.52 7.90 10.81
C GLY A 142 4.17 8.00 11.53
N GLY A 143 3.27 7.05 11.33
CA GLY A 143 1.92 7.01 11.90
C GLY A 143 0.87 7.77 11.07
N PRO A 144 -0.43 7.45 11.24
CA PRO A 144 -1.53 8.12 10.58
C PRO A 144 -1.77 9.53 11.14
N MET A 145 -2.30 10.44 10.30
CA MET A 145 -2.88 11.70 10.77
C MET A 145 -4.21 11.44 11.48
N LEU A 146 -4.65 12.42 12.28
CA LEU A 146 -6.01 12.44 12.84
C LEU A 146 -7.02 12.74 11.73
N ALA A 147 -8.25 12.29 11.90
CA ALA A 147 -9.36 12.70 11.04
C ALA A 147 -9.73 14.17 11.30
N GLY A 148 -10.08 14.89 10.23
CA GLY A 148 -10.58 16.25 10.34
C GLY A 148 -12.01 16.31 10.87
N LEU A 149 -12.46 17.48 11.29
CA LEU A 149 -13.81 17.70 11.78
C LEU A 149 -14.52 18.77 10.94
N VAL A 150 -15.57 18.38 10.21
CA VAL A 150 -16.44 19.30 9.44
C VAL A 150 -17.89 18.98 9.81
N ASP A 151 -18.66 19.99 10.19
CA ASP A 151 -20.04 19.88 10.69
C ASP A 151 -20.21 18.87 11.84
N GLY A 152 -19.24 18.79 12.75
CA GLY A 152 -19.25 17.82 13.85
C GLY A 152 -19.03 16.36 13.44
N CYS A 153 -18.75 16.09 12.15
CA CYS A 153 -18.47 14.76 11.64
C CYS A 153 -16.99 14.61 11.29
N LYS A 154 -16.40 13.45 11.59
CA LYS A 154 -15.05 13.12 11.15
C LYS A 154 -14.99 13.02 9.62
N ARG A 155 -13.94 13.58 9.04
CA ARG A 155 -13.70 13.64 7.59
C ARG A 155 -12.22 13.35 7.29
N SER A 156 -11.93 13.00 6.04
CA SER A 156 -10.58 12.71 5.56
C SER A 156 -10.38 13.27 4.16
N LEU A 157 -9.19 13.08 3.60
CA LEU A 157 -8.87 13.49 2.23
C LEU A 157 -9.87 12.96 1.19
N SER A 158 -10.41 11.74 1.34
CA SER A 158 -11.44 11.23 0.42
C SER A 158 -12.70 12.07 0.45
N SER A 159 -13.07 12.60 1.62
CA SER A 159 -14.22 13.51 1.75
C SER A 159 -14.00 14.84 1.01
N MET A 160 -12.72 15.30 0.88
CA MET A 160 -12.40 16.48 0.09
C MET A 160 -12.65 16.23 -1.42
N PHE A 161 -12.22 15.07 -1.93
CA PHE A 161 -12.51 14.72 -3.34
C PHE A 161 -14.01 14.62 -3.63
N GLU A 162 -14.78 14.05 -2.70
CA GLU A 162 -16.26 13.99 -2.80
C GLU A 162 -16.87 15.41 -2.70
N ALA A 163 -16.32 16.30 -1.87
CA ALA A 163 -16.76 17.69 -1.76
C ALA A 163 -16.53 18.48 -3.07
N VAL A 164 -15.39 18.27 -3.74
CA VAL A 164 -15.13 18.84 -5.07
C VAL A 164 -16.19 18.38 -6.08
N GLY A 165 -16.52 17.08 -6.09
CA GLY A 165 -17.60 16.55 -6.94
C GLY A 165 -18.97 17.19 -6.62
N SER A 166 -19.27 17.38 -5.34
CA SER A 166 -20.51 18.02 -4.86
C SER A 166 -20.58 19.50 -5.22
N TYR A 167 -19.45 20.22 -5.15
CA TYR A 167 -19.36 21.61 -5.57
C TYR A 167 -19.58 21.75 -7.08
N ASN A 168 -18.93 20.93 -7.89
CA ASN A 168 -19.12 20.95 -9.35
C ASN A 168 -20.55 20.60 -9.77
N ALA A 169 -21.27 19.81 -8.94
CA ALA A 169 -22.69 19.52 -9.13
C ALA A 169 -23.62 20.59 -8.52
N GLY A 170 -23.10 21.70 -8.00
CA GLY A 170 -23.88 22.80 -7.40
C GLY A 170 -24.58 22.44 -6.09
N LYS A 171 -24.14 21.37 -5.39
CA LYS A 171 -24.76 20.87 -4.15
C LYS A 171 -24.24 21.55 -2.88
N ILE A 172 -23.03 22.13 -2.92
CA ILE A 172 -22.42 22.88 -1.81
C ILE A 172 -21.87 24.21 -2.31
N SER A 173 -21.72 25.20 -1.40
CA SER A 173 -21.17 26.51 -1.71
C SER A 173 -19.62 26.51 -1.73
N ALA A 174 -19.02 27.60 -2.25
CA ALA A 174 -17.58 27.80 -2.24
C ALA A 174 -17.02 27.88 -0.80
N GLU A 175 -17.71 28.58 0.10
CA GLU A 175 -17.31 28.70 1.51
C GLU A 175 -17.31 27.31 2.19
N LYS A 176 -18.27 26.46 1.82
CA LYS A 176 -18.30 25.08 2.35
C LYS A 176 -17.16 24.23 1.83
N LEU A 177 -16.82 24.39 0.55
CA LEU A 177 -15.66 23.72 -0.03
C LEU A 177 -14.35 24.17 0.64
N GLU A 178 -14.18 25.47 0.88
CA GLU A 178 -13.03 26.04 1.61
C GLU A 178 -12.94 25.52 3.05
N GLU A 179 -14.08 25.32 3.71
CA GLU A 179 -14.10 24.70 5.05
C GLU A 179 -13.55 23.27 5.03
N PHE A 180 -13.93 22.46 4.03
CA PHE A 180 -13.38 21.12 3.84
C PHE A 180 -11.87 21.18 3.60
N GLU A 181 -11.41 22.04 2.67
CA GLU A 181 -10.01 22.22 2.32
C GLU A 181 -9.14 22.50 3.55
N ASN A 182 -9.59 23.37 4.44
CA ASN A 182 -8.83 23.78 5.62
C ASN A 182 -8.88 22.78 6.79
N LYS A 183 -9.85 21.84 6.82
CA LYS A 183 -10.11 21.03 8.03
C LYS A 183 -9.93 19.52 7.88
N VAL A 184 -9.98 18.96 6.68
CA VAL A 184 -10.00 17.48 6.51
C VAL A 184 -8.66 16.80 6.78
N CYS A 185 -7.54 17.53 6.72
CA CYS A 185 -6.19 17.05 7.00
C CYS A 185 -5.55 17.87 8.13
N PRO A 186 -5.94 17.66 9.41
CA PRO A 186 -5.63 18.58 10.50
C PRO A 186 -4.21 18.43 11.07
N THR A 187 -3.51 17.33 10.79
CA THR A 187 -2.19 17.04 11.38
C THR A 187 -1.23 16.44 10.36
N CYS A 188 0.06 16.36 10.70
CA CYS A 188 1.00 15.50 9.99
C CYS A 188 0.61 14.02 10.15
N GLY A 189 1.18 13.16 9.31
CA GLY A 189 0.93 11.73 9.28
C GLY A 189 0.49 11.24 7.91
N SER A 190 0.43 9.93 7.71
CA SER A 190 -0.24 9.31 6.57
C SER A 190 -1.75 9.57 6.61
N CYS A 191 -2.49 9.18 5.58
CA CYS A 191 -3.94 9.39 5.55
C CYS A 191 -4.63 8.84 6.82
N SER A 192 -5.78 9.44 7.23
CA SER A 192 -6.50 9.03 8.44
C SER A 192 -7.36 7.77 8.27
N GLY A 193 -7.66 7.34 7.03
CA GLY A 193 -8.45 6.13 6.73
C GLY A 193 -7.60 4.90 6.40
N MET A 194 -8.25 3.74 6.14
CA MET A 194 -7.62 2.50 5.70
C MET A 194 -7.33 2.57 4.18
N TYR A 195 -6.49 3.52 3.79
CA TYR A 195 -5.96 3.71 2.45
C TYR A 195 -4.62 2.97 2.32
N THR A 196 -3.91 3.12 1.20
CA THR A 196 -2.74 2.29 0.90
C THR A 196 -1.63 2.43 1.95
N ALA A 197 -1.28 3.65 2.38
CA ALA A 197 -0.24 3.86 3.40
C ALA A 197 -0.53 3.10 4.70
N ASN A 198 -1.74 3.27 5.25
CA ASN A 198 -2.13 2.62 6.49
C ASN A 198 -2.33 1.12 6.32
N SER A 199 -2.84 0.66 5.18
CA SER A 199 -2.89 -0.77 4.85
C SER A 199 -1.50 -1.38 4.95
N MET A 200 -0.50 -0.80 4.28
CA MET A 200 0.86 -1.33 4.31
C MET A 200 1.55 -1.18 5.68
N ASN A 201 1.29 -0.09 6.43
CA ASN A 201 1.80 0.07 7.79
C ASN A 201 1.22 -0.97 8.76
N CYS A 202 -0.08 -1.29 8.63
CA CYS A 202 -0.73 -2.35 9.40
C CYS A 202 -0.22 -3.74 9.00
N LEU A 203 -0.09 -4.00 7.69
CA LEU A 203 0.44 -5.27 7.20
C LEU A 203 1.92 -5.47 7.53
N THR A 204 2.71 -4.40 7.69
CA THR A 204 4.09 -4.47 8.22
C THR A 204 4.11 -5.02 9.64
N GLU A 205 3.15 -4.63 10.48
CA GLU A 205 2.97 -5.16 11.83
C GLU A 205 2.55 -6.64 11.80
N VAL A 206 1.62 -7.02 10.92
CA VAL A 206 1.15 -8.39 10.72
C VAL A 206 2.25 -9.31 10.18
N LEU A 207 3.05 -8.85 9.20
CA LEU A 207 4.22 -9.56 8.68
C LEU A 207 5.29 -9.82 9.77
N GLY A 208 5.14 -9.18 10.92
CA GLY A 208 6.09 -9.30 12.03
C GLY A 208 7.30 -8.38 11.94
N MET A 209 7.32 -7.40 11.03
CA MET A 209 8.46 -6.48 10.83
C MET A 209 8.35 -5.19 11.66
N GLY A 210 7.21 -4.89 12.27
CA GLY A 210 6.95 -3.74 13.14
C GLY A 210 6.44 -4.15 14.52
N LEU A 211 6.70 -3.31 15.52
CA LEU A 211 6.18 -3.49 16.87
C LEU A 211 4.68 -3.16 16.92
N ARG A 212 4.00 -3.62 17.97
CA ARG A 212 2.58 -3.32 18.21
C ARG A 212 2.32 -1.83 18.15
N GLY A 213 1.32 -1.44 17.37
CA GLY A 213 0.92 -0.04 17.16
C GLY A 213 1.68 0.66 16.02
N ASN A 214 2.57 -0.06 15.32
CA ASN A 214 3.26 0.50 14.16
C ASN A 214 2.30 1.09 13.13
N GLY A 215 1.22 0.39 12.80
CA GLY A 215 0.23 0.84 11.82
C GLY A 215 -0.82 1.82 12.35
N THR A 216 -1.04 1.90 13.66
CA THR A 216 -2.25 2.55 14.21
C THR A 216 -2.03 3.73 15.12
N ILE A 217 -0.92 3.80 15.88
CA ILE A 217 -0.65 4.95 16.76
C ILE A 217 -0.55 6.23 15.91
N PRO A 218 -1.37 7.26 16.17
CA PRO A 218 -1.30 8.53 15.43
C PRO A 218 0.08 9.20 15.48
N ALA A 219 0.43 9.87 14.39
CA ALA A 219 1.74 10.54 14.22
C ALA A 219 2.04 11.57 15.31
N VAL A 220 1.02 12.23 15.84
CA VAL A 220 1.12 13.32 16.82
C VAL A 220 1.10 12.85 18.28
N TYR A 221 0.89 11.55 18.54
CA TYR A 221 0.84 11.03 19.91
C TYR A 221 2.25 10.76 20.46
N SER A 222 2.44 11.05 21.77
CA SER A 222 3.70 10.76 22.45
C SER A 222 4.10 9.27 22.41
N GLU A 223 3.11 8.39 22.35
CA GLU A 223 3.30 6.94 22.19
C GLU A 223 4.07 6.58 20.90
N ARG A 224 3.94 7.39 19.82
CA ARG A 224 4.71 7.21 18.58
C ARG A 224 6.21 7.40 18.81
N ILE A 225 6.59 8.39 19.64
CA ILE A 225 7.99 8.63 20.02
C ILE A 225 8.51 7.51 20.91
N GLN A 226 7.68 7.00 21.84
CA GLN A 226 8.06 5.86 22.68
C GLN A 226 8.28 4.60 21.83
N LEU A 227 7.38 4.33 20.88
CA LEU A 227 7.50 3.21 19.93
C LEU A 227 8.81 3.30 19.14
N ALA A 228 9.20 4.49 18.69
CA ALA A 228 10.43 4.74 17.95
C ALA A 228 11.67 4.40 18.79
N LYS A 229 11.70 4.79 20.06
CA LYS A 229 12.79 4.42 20.98
C LYS A 229 12.85 2.90 21.19
N HIS A 230 11.70 2.27 21.41
CA HIS A 230 11.62 0.81 21.56
C HIS A 230 12.10 0.08 20.28
N ALA A 231 11.76 0.58 19.09
CA ALA A 231 12.26 0.01 17.84
C ALA A 231 13.80 0.11 17.74
N GLY A 232 14.38 1.26 18.14
CA GLY A 232 15.83 1.45 18.22
C GLY A 232 16.51 0.50 19.21
N MET A 233 15.90 0.22 20.36
CA MET A 233 16.41 -0.81 21.28
C MET A 233 16.23 -2.22 20.72
N GLN A 234 15.09 -2.50 20.11
CA GLN A 234 14.74 -3.84 19.64
C GLN A 234 15.61 -4.30 18.45
N VAL A 235 16.07 -3.40 17.57
CA VAL A 235 16.98 -3.79 16.49
C VAL A 235 18.30 -4.35 17.02
N MET A 236 18.75 -3.90 18.17
CA MET A 236 19.95 -4.43 18.82
C MET A 236 19.73 -5.86 19.34
N GLU A 237 18.52 -6.18 19.81
CA GLU A 237 18.16 -7.57 20.17
C GLU A 237 18.09 -8.47 18.95
N LEU A 238 17.54 -7.96 17.83
CA LEU A 238 17.52 -8.71 16.56
C LEU A 238 18.95 -9.00 16.07
N LEU A 239 19.86 -8.03 16.21
CA LEU A 239 21.26 -8.20 15.86
C LEU A 239 21.95 -9.26 16.75
N ARG A 240 21.73 -9.22 18.08
CA ARG A 240 22.30 -10.21 19.01
C ARG A 240 21.80 -11.63 18.74
N LYS A 241 20.54 -11.78 18.30
CA LYS A 241 19.90 -13.07 17.99
C LYS A 241 20.07 -13.50 16.54
N ASP A 242 20.67 -12.67 15.70
CA ASP A 242 20.84 -12.84 14.24
C ASP A 242 19.51 -13.11 13.51
N ILE A 243 18.40 -12.48 13.96
CA ILE A 243 17.09 -12.59 13.34
C ILE A 243 16.99 -11.60 12.18
N LYS A 244 16.74 -12.09 10.99
CA LYS A 244 16.76 -11.34 9.73
C LYS A 244 15.37 -11.26 9.08
N PRO A 245 15.14 -10.32 8.15
CA PRO A 245 13.85 -10.18 7.47
C PRO A 245 13.31 -11.47 6.83
N ARG A 246 14.15 -12.27 6.19
CA ARG A 246 13.70 -13.53 5.54
C ARG A 246 13.39 -14.64 6.55
N ASP A 247 13.84 -14.55 7.79
CA ASP A 247 13.43 -15.46 8.87
C ASP A 247 12.01 -15.14 9.35
N ILE A 248 11.59 -13.87 9.20
CA ILE A 248 10.29 -13.33 9.63
C ILE A 248 9.28 -13.37 8.47
N MET A 249 9.64 -12.81 7.31
CA MET A 249 8.78 -12.70 6.12
C MET A 249 8.74 -14.02 5.34
N THR A 250 8.22 -15.06 5.98
CA THR A 250 8.00 -16.39 5.41
C THR A 250 6.67 -16.45 4.65
N LEU A 251 6.44 -17.53 3.88
CA LEU A 251 5.14 -17.75 3.21
C LEU A 251 3.97 -17.69 4.20
N ASP A 252 4.13 -18.21 5.41
CA ASP A 252 3.08 -18.20 6.44
C ASP A 252 2.85 -16.78 7.00
N ALA A 253 3.89 -15.93 7.07
CA ALA A 253 3.73 -14.51 7.39
C ALA A 253 2.94 -13.78 6.29
N PHE A 254 3.20 -14.07 5.01
CA PHE A 254 2.40 -13.53 3.91
C PHE A 254 0.95 -14.02 3.92
N LYS A 255 0.70 -15.30 4.27
CA LYS A 255 -0.68 -15.79 4.47
C LYS A 255 -1.39 -15.05 5.61
N ASN A 256 -0.70 -14.79 6.73
CA ASN A 256 -1.24 -13.96 7.80
C ASN A 256 -1.54 -12.53 7.30
N ALA A 257 -0.63 -11.94 6.51
CA ALA A 257 -0.84 -10.62 5.92
C ALA A 257 -2.08 -10.59 5.02
N LEU A 258 -2.25 -11.56 4.13
CA LEU A 258 -3.45 -11.70 3.29
C LEU A 258 -4.72 -11.89 4.13
N THR A 259 -4.68 -12.74 5.18
CA THR A 259 -5.81 -12.95 6.09
C THR A 259 -6.21 -11.64 6.77
N MET A 260 -5.25 -10.88 7.28
CA MET A 260 -5.53 -9.62 7.95
C MET A 260 -5.95 -8.51 6.96
N ASP A 261 -5.42 -8.53 5.74
CA ASP A 261 -5.84 -7.66 4.64
C ASP A 261 -7.35 -7.82 4.34
N MET A 262 -7.82 -9.06 4.30
CA MET A 262 -9.24 -9.40 4.11
C MET A 262 -10.09 -9.00 5.31
N ALA A 263 -9.61 -9.22 6.53
CA ALA A 263 -10.33 -8.90 7.76
C ALA A 263 -10.48 -7.38 7.98
N LEU A 264 -9.46 -6.61 7.64
CA LEU A 264 -9.42 -5.15 7.76
C LEU A 264 -10.12 -4.43 6.60
N GLY A 265 -10.26 -5.06 5.43
CA GLY A 265 -10.70 -4.42 4.20
C GLY A 265 -9.72 -3.35 3.74
N CYS A 266 -8.46 -3.72 3.57
CA CYS A 266 -7.38 -2.84 3.15
C CYS A 266 -7.55 -2.28 1.73
N SER A 267 -6.56 -1.56 1.24
CA SER A 267 -6.49 -1.06 -0.12
C SER A 267 -6.19 -2.20 -1.11
N THR A 268 -6.79 -2.17 -2.31
CA THR A 268 -6.45 -3.09 -3.41
C THR A 268 -4.97 -3.05 -3.80
N ASN A 269 -4.27 -1.96 -3.48
CA ASN A 269 -2.83 -1.85 -3.70
C ASN A 269 -2.00 -2.87 -2.90
N SER A 270 -2.53 -3.44 -1.81
CA SER A 270 -1.89 -4.55 -1.09
C SER A 270 -1.69 -5.78 -1.99
N MET A 271 -2.65 -6.05 -2.92
CA MET A 271 -2.55 -7.12 -3.91
C MET A 271 -1.46 -6.88 -4.97
N LEU A 272 -0.88 -5.68 -5.02
CA LEU A 272 0.30 -5.35 -5.82
C LEU A 272 1.57 -5.39 -4.96
N HIS A 273 1.50 -4.88 -3.73
CA HIS A 273 2.68 -4.70 -2.89
C HIS A 273 3.11 -5.98 -2.16
N LEU A 274 2.17 -6.80 -1.66
CA LEU A 274 2.51 -8.07 -1.02
C LEU A 274 3.21 -9.04 -1.98
N PRO A 275 2.74 -9.25 -3.22
CA PRO A 275 3.48 -10.03 -4.22
C PRO A 275 4.88 -9.48 -4.52
N ALA A 276 5.05 -8.14 -4.59
CA ALA A 276 6.35 -7.54 -4.83
C ALA A 276 7.34 -7.76 -3.68
N ILE A 277 6.87 -7.66 -2.43
CA ILE A 277 7.70 -7.93 -1.25
C ILE A 277 8.05 -9.42 -1.16
N ALA A 278 7.08 -10.30 -1.42
CA ALA A 278 7.29 -11.74 -1.44
C ALA A 278 8.31 -12.15 -2.50
N HIS A 279 8.25 -11.55 -3.70
CA HIS A 279 9.23 -11.74 -4.76
C HIS A 279 10.66 -11.50 -4.26
N GLU A 280 10.90 -10.43 -3.52
CA GLU A 280 12.23 -10.12 -2.94
C GLU A 280 12.65 -11.09 -1.83
N CYS A 281 11.70 -11.79 -1.24
CA CYS A 281 11.98 -12.90 -0.32
C CYS A 281 12.24 -14.23 -1.06
N GLY A 282 12.09 -14.28 -2.39
CA GLY A 282 12.14 -15.51 -3.18
C GLY A 282 10.88 -16.36 -3.04
N ILE A 283 9.75 -15.75 -2.69
CA ILE A 283 8.44 -16.40 -2.48
C ILE A 283 7.52 -15.98 -3.62
N GLU A 284 6.91 -16.94 -4.29
CA GLU A 284 5.82 -16.70 -5.23
C GLU A 284 4.50 -16.61 -4.46
N LEU A 285 3.88 -15.44 -4.51
CA LEU A 285 2.58 -15.18 -3.89
C LEU A 285 1.52 -15.07 -4.99
N ASP A 286 0.80 -16.17 -5.21
CA ASP A 286 -0.30 -16.23 -6.18
C ASP A 286 -1.55 -15.51 -5.65
N LEU A 287 -2.18 -14.69 -6.51
CA LEU A 287 -3.42 -14.00 -6.19
C LEU A 287 -4.63 -14.95 -6.07
N ASP A 288 -4.58 -16.17 -6.60
CA ASP A 288 -5.60 -17.20 -6.34
C ASP A 288 -5.62 -17.62 -4.87
N MET A 289 -4.47 -17.60 -4.20
CA MET A 289 -4.38 -17.80 -2.76
C MET A 289 -5.15 -16.71 -1.99
N ALA A 290 -5.14 -15.46 -2.49
CA ALA A 290 -5.87 -14.35 -1.87
C ALA A 290 -7.38 -14.61 -1.86
N ASN A 291 -7.96 -15.13 -2.94
CA ASN A 291 -9.37 -15.51 -2.97
C ASN A 291 -9.69 -16.66 -2.01
N ALA A 292 -8.87 -17.70 -2.00
CA ALA A 292 -9.06 -18.84 -1.09
C ALA A 292 -9.01 -18.43 0.39
N ILE A 293 -8.21 -17.42 0.72
CA ILE A 293 -8.14 -16.82 2.06
C ILE A 293 -9.37 -15.92 2.28
N SER A 294 -9.72 -15.08 1.30
CA SER A 294 -10.86 -14.14 1.37
C SER A 294 -12.17 -14.87 1.69
N GLU A 295 -12.42 -16.03 1.08
CA GLU A 295 -13.65 -16.78 1.30
C GLU A 295 -13.81 -17.32 2.73
N LYS A 296 -12.72 -17.49 3.45
CA LYS A 296 -12.71 -18.04 4.83
C LYS A 296 -12.57 -16.95 5.87
N THR A 297 -12.12 -15.76 5.49
CA THR A 297 -11.80 -14.68 6.42
C THR A 297 -12.94 -13.68 6.48
N PRO A 298 -13.62 -13.52 7.62
CA PRO A 298 -14.67 -12.51 7.74
C PRO A 298 -14.07 -11.11 7.72
N ASN A 299 -14.77 -10.15 7.08
CA ASN A 299 -14.43 -8.75 7.19
C ASN A 299 -15.04 -8.18 8.49
N ILE A 300 -14.20 -7.79 9.43
CA ILE A 300 -14.60 -7.37 10.78
C ILE A 300 -14.30 -5.90 11.09
N CYS A 301 -13.70 -5.16 10.16
CA CYS A 301 -13.43 -3.73 10.30
C CYS A 301 -13.94 -2.97 9.08
N HIS A 302 -14.68 -1.88 9.33
CA HIS A 302 -15.13 -0.95 8.29
C HIS A 302 -14.62 0.46 8.59
N LEU A 303 -13.35 0.70 8.25
CA LEU A 303 -12.76 2.03 8.31
C LEU A 303 -13.03 2.80 7.00
N ALA A 304 -12.92 4.12 7.03
CA ALA A 304 -13.00 4.94 5.83
C ALA A 304 -12.03 4.40 4.74
N PRO A 305 -12.47 4.27 3.47
CA PRO A 305 -13.69 4.75 2.85
C PRO A 305 -14.89 3.78 2.97
N ALA A 306 -14.71 2.53 3.41
CA ALA A 306 -15.77 1.53 3.50
C ALA A 306 -16.79 1.84 4.63
N GLY A 307 -16.37 2.53 5.68
CA GLY A 307 -17.17 2.94 6.84
C GLY A 307 -16.84 4.34 7.32
N SER A 308 -17.32 4.67 8.52
CA SER A 308 -17.19 5.99 9.16
C SER A 308 -16.08 6.09 10.19
N HIS A 309 -15.39 4.98 10.48
CA HIS A 309 -14.31 4.95 11.48
C HIS A 309 -12.95 5.24 10.85
N TYR A 310 -12.01 5.72 11.67
CA TYR A 310 -10.68 6.14 11.26
C TYR A 310 -9.58 5.40 12.04
N MET A 311 -8.32 5.58 11.65
CA MET A 311 -7.19 4.86 12.21
C MET A 311 -6.97 5.13 13.70
N GLU A 312 -7.23 6.36 14.17
CA GLU A 312 -7.16 6.71 15.60
C GLU A 312 -8.12 5.87 16.44
N GLU A 313 -9.34 5.64 15.92
CA GLU A 313 -10.37 4.84 16.60
C GLU A 313 -9.97 3.36 16.62
N LEU A 314 -9.39 2.85 15.53
CA LEU A 314 -8.84 1.49 15.50
C LEU A 314 -7.73 1.32 16.54
N ASN A 315 -6.85 2.31 16.70
CA ASN A 315 -5.81 2.30 17.74
C ASN A 315 -6.41 2.20 19.14
N GLU A 316 -7.42 3.03 19.44
CA GLU A 316 -8.13 3.05 20.72
C GLU A 316 -8.87 1.74 20.98
N ALA A 317 -9.44 1.12 19.94
CA ALA A 317 -10.13 -0.18 20.02
C ALA A 317 -9.18 -1.36 20.30
N GLY A 318 -7.86 -1.16 20.23
CA GLY A 318 -6.85 -2.18 20.56
C GLY A 318 -5.84 -2.47 19.43
N GLY A 319 -6.01 -1.79 18.29
CA GLY A 319 -5.08 -1.85 17.16
C GLY A 319 -5.06 -3.22 16.45
N ILE A 320 -4.04 -3.42 15.66
CA ILE A 320 -3.90 -4.61 14.80
C ILE A 320 -3.86 -5.91 15.62
N TYR A 321 -3.18 -5.93 16.77
CA TYR A 321 -3.13 -7.13 17.61
C TYR A 321 -4.51 -7.55 18.15
N ALA A 322 -5.42 -6.60 18.40
CA ALA A 322 -6.80 -6.92 18.78
C ALA A 322 -7.57 -7.54 17.61
N VAL A 323 -7.40 -7.04 16.39
CA VAL A 323 -7.98 -7.64 15.17
C VAL A 323 -7.40 -9.03 14.93
N MET A 324 -6.08 -9.21 15.03
CA MET A 324 -5.42 -10.53 14.92
C MET A 324 -5.98 -11.51 15.95
N LYS A 325 -6.19 -11.07 17.19
CA LYS A 325 -6.75 -11.92 18.26
C LYS A 325 -8.19 -12.35 17.97
N GLU A 326 -9.00 -11.49 17.35
CA GLU A 326 -10.36 -11.88 16.92
C GLU A 326 -10.33 -12.92 15.79
N ILE A 327 -9.44 -12.76 14.81
CA ILE A 327 -9.29 -13.69 13.69
C ILE A 327 -8.65 -15.03 14.14
N ASP A 328 -7.74 -14.98 15.11
CA ASP A 328 -7.11 -16.18 15.68
C ASP A 328 -8.12 -17.13 16.33
N LYS A 329 -9.24 -16.63 16.87
CA LYS A 329 -10.35 -17.46 17.39
C LYS A 329 -10.92 -18.43 16.34
N LEU A 330 -10.76 -18.10 15.05
CA LEU A 330 -11.20 -18.93 13.93
C LEU A 330 -10.11 -19.90 13.43
N GLY A 331 -8.90 -19.85 14.02
CA GLY A 331 -7.77 -20.68 13.60
C GLY A 331 -7.21 -20.33 12.21
N LEU A 332 -7.40 -19.08 11.76
CA LEU A 332 -7.01 -18.62 10.42
C LEU A 332 -5.59 -18.08 10.36
N LEU A 333 -4.94 -17.85 11.51
CA LEU A 333 -3.58 -17.33 11.57
C LEU A 333 -2.54 -18.44 11.84
N LYS A 334 -1.36 -18.27 11.29
CA LYS A 334 -0.15 -19.02 11.63
C LYS A 334 0.54 -18.31 12.77
N THR A 335 0.34 -18.80 13.99
CA THR A 335 0.72 -18.07 15.21
C THR A 335 2.03 -18.53 15.83
N ASP A 336 2.63 -19.59 15.34
CA ASP A 336 3.91 -20.16 15.76
C ASP A 336 5.14 -19.53 15.09
N ILE A 337 4.94 -18.63 14.10
CA ILE A 337 6.02 -17.94 13.38
C ILE A 337 6.61 -16.79 14.20
N ILE A 338 7.94 -16.58 14.03
CA ILE A 338 8.69 -15.55 14.73
C ILE A 338 8.45 -14.15 14.13
N THR A 339 8.61 -13.11 14.96
CA THR A 339 8.48 -11.72 14.57
C THR A 339 9.71 -10.90 14.99
N CYS A 340 9.76 -9.62 14.62
CA CYS A 340 10.80 -8.67 15.03
C CYS A 340 10.88 -8.45 16.56
N THR A 341 9.92 -8.91 17.34
CA THR A 341 10.01 -8.90 18.81
C THR A 341 10.91 -10.01 19.34
N GLY A 342 11.32 -10.96 18.49
CA GLY A 342 12.01 -12.18 18.90
C GLY A 342 11.09 -13.18 19.62
N LYS A 343 9.78 -12.98 19.50
CA LYS A 343 8.68 -13.84 20.00
C LYS A 343 7.79 -14.25 18.85
N THR A 344 6.97 -15.28 19.08
CA THR A 344 5.98 -15.72 18.12
C THR A 344 4.78 -14.78 18.04
N VAL A 345 3.98 -14.91 16.97
CA VAL A 345 2.71 -14.20 16.83
C VAL A 345 1.79 -14.52 18.01
N ALA A 346 1.68 -15.81 18.41
CA ALA A 346 0.86 -16.23 19.57
C ALA A 346 1.22 -15.47 20.84
N GLU A 347 2.52 -15.39 21.16
CA GLU A 347 3.00 -14.67 22.34
C GLU A 347 2.70 -13.17 22.28
N ASN A 348 2.82 -12.57 21.09
CA ASN A 348 2.57 -11.15 20.90
C ASN A 348 1.11 -10.77 21.07
N ILE A 349 0.18 -11.58 20.55
CA ILE A 349 -1.27 -11.30 20.63
C ILE A 349 -1.95 -11.86 21.88
N ALA A 350 -1.22 -12.60 22.75
CA ALA A 350 -1.79 -13.30 23.91
C ALA A 350 -2.65 -12.37 24.79
N ASN A 351 -2.16 -11.17 25.08
CA ASN A 351 -2.81 -10.18 25.94
C ASN A 351 -3.51 -9.06 25.15
N ALA A 352 -3.75 -9.25 23.84
CA ALA A 352 -4.49 -8.29 23.06
C ALA A 352 -5.98 -8.34 23.39
N VAL A 353 -6.61 -7.18 23.52
CA VAL A 353 -8.01 -7.02 23.90
C VAL A 353 -8.70 -6.12 22.90
N ASN A 354 -9.82 -6.58 22.36
CA ASN A 354 -10.77 -5.73 21.64
C ASN A 354 -11.55 -4.89 22.64
N LYS A 355 -11.32 -3.59 22.64
CA LYS A 355 -11.93 -2.62 23.58
C LYS A 355 -13.19 -1.98 23.04
N ASN A 356 -13.46 -2.11 21.75
CA ASN A 356 -14.63 -1.52 21.10
C ASN A 356 -15.15 -2.40 19.95
N PRO A 357 -16.22 -3.20 20.21
CA PRO A 357 -16.83 -4.06 19.20
C PRO A 357 -17.55 -3.34 18.05
N ASP A 358 -17.80 -2.04 18.16
CA ASP A 358 -18.38 -1.25 17.07
C ASP A 358 -17.33 -0.96 15.97
N ILE A 359 -16.05 -0.95 16.33
CA ILE A 359 -14.93 -0.69 15.42
C ILE A 359 -14.31 -1.99 14.95
N ILE A 360 -14.03 -2.91 15.89
CA ILE A 360 -13.53 -4.27 15.61
C ILE A 360 -14.66 -5.23 15.95
N ARG A 361 -15.45 -5.64 14.98
CA ARG A 361 -16.54 -6.59 15.21
C ARG A 361 -16.02 -7.94 15.67
N HIS A 362 -16.80 -8.63 16.49
CA HIS A 362 -16.51 -10.01 16.82
C HIS A 362 -16.62 -10.91 15.58
N SER A 363 -15.80 -11.93 15.53
CA SER A 363 -15.72 -12.85 14.38
C SER A 363 -17.02 -13.63 14.10
N ASP A 364 -17.92 -13.74 15.07
CA ASP A 364 -19.26 -14.32 14.95
C ASP A 364 -20.33 -13.32 14.46
N ASN A 365 -20.01 -12.00 14.44
CA ASN A 365 -20.89 -10.95 13.95
C ASN A 365 -20.15 -9.99 12.99
N PRO A 366 -19.55 -10.46 11.89
CA PRO A 366 -18.77 -9.63 10.96
C PRO A 366 -19.65 -8.74 10.11
N TYR A 367 -19.04 -7.74 9.45
CA TYR A 367 -19.70 -6.97 8.37
C TYR A 367 -19.98 -7.84 7.15
N SER A 368 -19.06 -8.77 6.82
CA SER A 368 -19.21 -9.77 5.78
C SER A 368 -18.56 -11.07 6.23
N LYS A 369 -19.14 -12.21 5.83
CA LYS A 369 -18.58 -13.54 6.08
C LYS A 369 -17.33 -13.81 5.24
N THR A 370 -17.11 -13.02 4.21
CA THR A 370 -15.95 -13.09 3.30
C THR A 370 -15.14 -11.80 3.37
N GLY A 371 -13.91 -11.85 2.90
CA GLY A 371 -12.95 -10.77 2.97
C GLY A 371 -13.34 -9.48 2.24
N GLY A 372 -12.70 -8.39 2.63
CA GLY A 372 -12.96 -7.07 2.07
C GLY A 372 -12.38 -6.83 0.67
N ILE A 373 -11.55 -7.74 0.14
CA ILE A 373 -10.99 -7.68 -1.22
C ILE A 373 -11.37 -8.96 -1.97
N ALA A 374 -11.64 -8.82 -3.28
CA ALA A 374 -11.83 -9.93 -4.21
C ALA A 374 -10.89 -9.79 -5.41
N VAL A 375 -10.37 -10.92 -5.87
CA VAL A 375 -9.60 -11.06 -7.11
C VAL A 375 -10.52 -11.69 -8.14
N LEU A 376 -10.80 -10.99 -9.24
CA LEU A 376 -11.68 -11.49 -10.28
C LEU A 376 -10.87 -12.01 -11.47
N LYS A 377 -11.40 -13.02 -12.16
CA LYS A 377 -10.86 -13.59 -13.40
C LYS A 377 -11.97 -13.78 -14.43
N GLY A 378 -11.58 -13.85 -15.69
CA GLY A 378 -12.49 -14.12 -16.80
C GLY A 378 -11.86 -13.75 -18.12
N ASN A 379 -12.67 -13.79 -19.20
CA ASN A 379 -12.12 -13.49 -20.51
C ASN A 379 -11.66 -12.04 -20.67
N LEU A 380 -12.15 -11.09 -19.85
CA LEU A 380 -11.64 -9.71 -19.83
C LEU A 380 -10.30 -9.59 -19.12
N ALA A 381 -10.10 -10.33 -18.03
CA ALA A 381 -8.90 -10.31 -17.19
C ALA A 381 -8.42 -11.75 -16.91
N PRO A 382 -7.82 -12.44 -17.90
CA PRO A 382 -7.47 -13.86 -17.77
C PRO A 382 -6.43 -14.13 -16.67
N ASP A 383 -5.51 -13.21 -16.41
CA ASP A 383 -4.55 -13.38 -15.33
C ASP A 383 -5.12 -12.95 -13.98
N SER A 384 -5.74 -11.78 -13.88
CA SER A 384 -6.57 -11.31 -12.76
C SER A 384 -6.96 -9.83 -12.90
N CYS A 385 -7.87 -9.39 -12.04
CA CYS A 385 -8.07 -7.99 -11.62
C CYS A 385 -8.56 -7.96 -10.17
N VAL A 386 -8.58 -6.79 -9.53
CA VAL A 386 -8.88 -6.68 -8.10
C VAL A 386 -9.94 -5.62 -7.82
N VAL A 387 -10.76 -5.88 -6.80
CA VAL A 387 -11.79 -4.94 -6.34
C VAL A 387 -11.85 -4.89 -4.82
N LYS A 388 -12.06 -3.69 -4.26
CA LYS A 388 -12.34 -3.50 -2.83
C LYS A 388 -13.81 -3.82 -2.58
N ARG A 389 -14.09 -5.12 -2.35
CA ARG A 389 -15.46 -5.63 -2.15
C ARG A 389 -16.19 -4.93 -1.00
N SER A 390 -15.48 -4.60 0.09
CA SER A 390 -16.04 -3.93 1.26
C SER A 390 -16.53 -2.50 1.00
N ALA A 391 -16.15 -1.89 -0.13
CA ALA A 391 -16.56 -0.54 -0.53
C ALA A 391 -17.56 -0.53 -1.70
N VAL A 392 -18.01 -1.69 -2.16
CA VAL A 392 -19.01 -1.84 -3.23
C VAL A 392 -20.41 -1.89 -2.63
N ALA A 393 -21.33 -1.12 -3.18
CA ALA A 393 -22.74 -1.17 -2.79
C ALA A 393 -23.35 -2.55 -3.14
N PRO A 394 -24.25 -3.10 -2.29
CA PRO A 394 -24.81 -4.44 -2.50
C PRO A 394 -25.39 -4.67 -3.89
N GLU A 395 -26.07 -3.67 -4.45
CA GLU A 395 -26.67 -3.69 -5.78
C GLU A 395 -25.65 -3.75 -6.93
N MET A 396 -24.40 -3.36 -6.67
CA MET A 396 -23.30 -3.36 -7.63
C MET A 396 -22.36 -4.58 -7.52
N LEU A 397 -22.64 -5.50 -6.58
CA LEU A 397 -21.86 -6.74 -6.47
C LEU A 397 -22.00 -7.63 -7.71
N VAL A 398 -23.15 -7.56 -8.37
CA VAL A 398 -23.40 -8.18 -9.69
C VAL A 398 -23.90 -7.07 -10.62
N HIS A 399 -23.17 -6.82 -11.71
CA HIS A 399 -23.48 -5.75 -12.63
C HIS A 399 -23.22 -6.20 -14.07
N SER A 400 -24.07 -5.73 -15.00
CA SER A 400 -23.91 -5.94 -16.44
C SER A 400 -24.24 -4.66 -17.17
N GLY A 401 -23.35 -4.19 -18.03
CA GLY A 401 -23.58 -2.94 -18.75
C GLY A 401 -22.70 -2.73 -19.97
N PRO A 402 -23.07 -1.74 -20.81
CA PRO A 402 -22.28 -1.38 -21.99
C PRO A 402 -20.99 -0.66 -21.60
N ALA A 403 -19.91 -1.04 -22.27
CA ALA A 403 -18.61 -0.40 -22.11
C ALA A 403 -18.58 1.02 -22.68
N LYS A 404 -17.99 1.94 -21.94
CA LYS A 404 -17.56 3.27 -22.37
C LYS A 404 -16.03 3.33 -22.25
N VAL A 405 -15.33 3.31 -23.37
CA VAL A 405 -13.89 3.03 -23.43
C VAL A 405 -13.09 4.30 -23.67
N TYR A 406 -12.11 4.53 -22.79
CA TYR A 406 -11.19 5.66 -22.82
C TYR A 406 -9.74 5.18 -22.69
N ASP A 407 -8.81 5.85 -23.41
CA ASP A 407 -7.43 5.45 -23.49
C ASP A 407 -6.49 6.23 -22.53
N CYS A 408 -7.10 7.06 -21.66
CA CYS A 408 -6.45 7.76 -20.55
C CYS A 408 -7.48 8.23 -19.51
N GLU A 409 -7.01 8.61 -18.32
CA GLU A 409 -7.84 9.14 -17.24
C GLU A 409 -8.51 10.46 -17.64
N GLU A 410 -7.80 11.34 -18.37
CA GLU A 410 -8.24 12.68 -18.75
C GLU A 410 -9.51 12.63 -19.62
N ASP A 411 -9.53 11.75 -20.63
CA ASP A 411 -10.67 11.60 -21.52
C ASP A 411 -11.89 11.02 -20.76
N ALA A 412 -11.66 10.04 -19.88
CA ALA A 412 -12.70 9.50 -19.03
C ALA A 412 -13.28 10.56 -18.09
N MET A 413 -12.43 11.41 -17.49
CA MET A 413 -12.87 12.51 -16.64
C MET A 413 -13.68 13.54 -17.41
N ALA A 414 -13.29 13.89 -18.64
CA ALA A 414 -14.05 14.78 -19.51
C ALA A 414 -15.45 14.23 -19.80
N ALA A 415 -15.55 12.96 -20.14
CA ALA A 415 -16.83 12.27 -20.39
C ALA A 415 -17.72 12.18 -19.15
N ILE A 416 -17.15 11.84 -17.98
CA ILE A 416 -17.88 11.79 -16.71
C ILE A 416 -18.45 13.18 -16.38
N ASN A 417 -17.63 14.21 -16.42
CA ASN A 417 -18.04 15.58 -16.09
C ASN A 417 -18.98 16.15 -17.16
N GLY A 418 -18.79 15.80 -18.44
CA GLY A 418 -19.63 16.20 -19.56
C GLY A 418 -21.02 15.57 -19.58
N GLY A 419 -21.27 14.55 -18.74
CA GLY A 419 -22.58 13.89 -18.66
C GLY A 419 -22.80 12.77 -19.69
N GLU A 420 -21.75 12.29 -20.33
CA GLU A 420 -21.82 11.20 -21.31
C GLU A 420 -22.00 9.83 -20.64
N ILE A 421 -21.63 9.72 -19.35
CA ILE A 421 -21.79 8.51 -18.56
C ILE A 421 -23.15 8.55 -17.88
N VAL A 422 -23.91 7.47 -18.07
CA VAL A 422 -25.28 7.31 -17.57
C VAL A 422 -25.43 6.03 -16.75
N ASP A 423 -26.58 5.88 -16.10
CA ASP A 423 -26.92 4.68 -15.32
C ASP A 423 -26.73 3.39 -16.14
N GLY A 424 -26.07 2.41 -15.55
CA GLY A 424 -25.82 1.10 -16.13
C GLY A 424 -24.51 0.99 -16.92
N ASP A 425 -23.82 2.08 -17.22
CA ASP A 425 -22.58 2.05 -17.97
C ASP A 425 -21.42 1.37 -17.20
N VAL A 426 -20.47 0.80 -17.95
CA VAL A 426 -19.17 0.32 -17.46
C VAL A 426 -18.07 1.15 -18.10
N VAL A 427 -17.44 2.04 -17.32
CA VAL A 427 -16.34 2.89 -17.78
C VAL A 427 -15.05 2.08 -17.80
N VAL A 428 -14.39 1.99 -18.95
CA VAL A 428 -13.13 1.27 -19.14
C VAL A 428 -12.01 2.26 -19.45
N ILE A 429 -11.04 2.38 -18.52
CA ILE A 429 -9.85 3.24 -18.67
C ILE A 429 -8.65 2.33 -18.88
N ARG A 430 -8.00 2.42 -20.04
CA ARG A 430 -6.92 1.51 -20.43
C ARG A 430 -5.65 2.25 -20.84
N TYR A 431 -4.54 1.51 -21.02
CA TYR A 431 -3.19 2.06 -21.24
C TYR A 431 -2.69 2.91 -20.07
N GLU A 432 -3.15 2.60 -18.87
CA GLU A 432 -2.67 3.18 -17.60
C GLU A 432 -1.96 2.11 -16.71
N GLY A 433 -1.66 0.94 -17.29
CA GLY A 433 -0.97 -0.15 -16.62
C GLY A 433 0.51 0.08 -16.37
N PRO A 434 1.24 -0.94 -15.84
CA PRO A 434 2.66 -0.84 -15.50
C PRO A 434 3.54 -0.33 -16.64
N LYS A 435 3.34 -0.82 -17.87
CA LYS A 435 4.07 -0.40 -19.08
C LYS A 435 3.38 0.73 -19.81
N GLY A 436 2.07 0.62 -19.98
CA GLY A 436 1.29 1.52 -20.81
C GLY A 436 1.16 2.92 -20.25
N GLY A 437 1.12 3.06 -18.92
CA GLY A 437 1.05 4.33 -18.22
C GLY A 437 2.22 5.27 -18.52
N PRO A 438 3.51 4.88 -18.38
CA PRO A 438 4.02 3.87 -17.47
C PRO A 438 3.88 4.26 -16.00
N GLY A 439 4.10 3.29 -15.12
CA GLY A 439 4.03 3.49 -13.67
C GLY A 439 2.68 3.14 -13.05
N MET A 440 1.77 2.50 -13.80
CA MET A 440 0.50 1.99 -13.30
C MET A 440 -0.27 3.05 -12.50
N ARG A 441 -0.64 4.14 -13.16
CA ARG A 441 -1.27 5.33 -12.58
C ARG A 441 -2.38 4.98 -11.60
N GLU A 442 -2.38 5.62 -10.45
CA GLU A 442 -3.44 5.47 -9.44
C GLU A 442 -4.46 6.60 -9.61
N MET A 443 -5.74 6.23 -9.73
CA MET A 443 -6.81 7.15 -10.03
C MET A 443 -7.82 7.22 -8.88
N LEU A 444 -8.21 8.43 -8.50
CA LEU A 444 -9.28 8.71 -7.54
C LEU A 444 -10.33 9.65 -8.15
N ASN A 445 -9.92 10.55 -9.04
CA ASN A 445 -10.80 11.54 -9.64
C ASN A 445 -11.99 10.91 -10.38
N PRO A 446 -11.83 9.88 -11.25
CA PRO A 446 -12.96 9.25 -11.93
C PRO A 446 -13.97 8.63 -10.97
N THR A 447 -13.50 7.92 -9.93
CA THR A 447 -14.36 7.28 -8.94
C THR A 447 -15.10 8.31 -8.10
N SER A 448 -14.43 9.39 -7.69
CA SER A 448 -15.02 10.49 -6.92
C SER A 448 -16.02 11.29 -7.75
N ALA A 449 -15.76 11.51 -9.04
CA ALA A 449 -16.68 12.20 -9.94
C ALA A 449 -17.98 11.39 -10.15
N ILE A 450 -17.88 10.07 -10.35
CA ILE A 450 -19.01 9.16 -10.41
C ILE A 450 -19.84 9.25 -9.12
N MET A 451 -19.21 9.18 -7.96
CA MET A 451 -19.89 9.31 -6.66
C MET A 451 -20.54 10.69 -6.49
N GLY A 452 -19.85 11.77 -6.82
CA GLY A 452 -20.36 13.16 -6.72
C GLY A 452 -21.59 13.39 -7.61
N ARG A 453 -21.67 12.75 -8.77
CA ARG A 453 -22.83 12.78 -9.65
C ARG A 453 -24.01 11.91 -9.17
N GLY A 454 -23.79 11.02 -8.19
CA GLY A 454 -24.81 10.11 -7.69
C GLY A 454 -24.93 8.80 -8.48
N LEU A 455 -23.93 8.48 -9.33
CA LEU A 455 -23.90 7.28 -10.17
C LEU A 455 -23.17 6.10 -9.52
N GLY A 456 -22.72 6.23 -8.26
CA GLY A 456 -21.91 5.21 -7.59
C GLY A 456 -22.60 3.86 -7.34
N SER A 457 -23.93 3.81 -7.41
CA SER A 457 -24.73 2.59 -7.29
C SER A 457 -25.22 2.01 -8.63
N THR A 458 -24.78 2.59 -9.76
CA THR A 458 -25.28 2.19 -11.09
C THR A 458 -24.19 2.09 -12.15
N VAL A 459 -23.00 2.65 -11.90
CA VAL A 459 -21.88 2.67 -12.86
C VAL A 459 -20.67 1.95 -12.26
N ALA A 460 -20.05 1.06 -13.04
CA ALA A 460 -18.79 0.41 -12.70
C ALA A 460 -17.63 1.05 -13.46
N LEU A 461 -16.42 0.97 -12.88
CA LEU A 461 -15.17 1.40 -13.51
C LEU A 461 -14.17 0.24 -13.56
N ILE A 462 -13.48 0.12 -14.70
CA ILE A 462 -12.47 -0.93 -14.93
C ILE A 462 -11.19 -0.27 -15.48
N THR A 463 -10.01 -0.72 -15.04
CA THR A 463 -8.74 -0.22 -15.54
C THR A 463 -7.61 -1.24 -15.44
N ASP A 464 -6.65 -1.17 -16.37
CA ASP A 464 -5.34 -1.82 -16.25
C ASP A 464 -4.34 -1.05 -15.37
N GLY A 465 -4.71 0.19 -15.00
CA GLY A 465 -4.06 0.97 -13.95
C GLY A 465 -4.52 0.58 -12.55
N ARG A 466 -4.56 1.56 -11.64
CA ARG A 466 -4.98 1.37 -10.24
C ARG A 466 -6.07 2.36 -9.86
N PHE A 467 -6.91 1.95 -8.91
CA PHE A 467 -7.75 2.90 -8.17
C PHE A 467 -7.18 3.12 -6.77
N SER A 468 -7.35 4.34 -6.26
CA SER A 468 -6.89 4.71 -4.92
C SER A 468 -7.53 3.85 -3.84
N GLY A 469 -6.80 3.58 -2.75
CA GLY A 469 -7.34 2.95 -1.55
C GLY A 469 -8.51 3.73 -0.92
N ALA A 470 -8.68 5.01 -1.29
CA ALA A 470 -9.78 5.87 -0.87
C ALA A 470 -11.05 5.72 -1.72
N THR A 471 -11.04 4.86 -2.76
CA THR A 471 -12.14 4.67 -3.70
C THR A 471 -13.34 3.97 -3.06
N ARG A 472 -14.55 4.43 -3.44
CA ARG A 472 -15.84 3.77 -3.21
C ARG A 472 -16.47 3.34 -4.53
N GLY A 473 -17.34 2.32 -4.48
CA GLY A 473 -18.08 1.81 -5.62
C GLY A 473 -17.40 0.64 -6.32
N ALA A 474 -18.01 0.16 -7.42
CA ALA A 474 -17.52 -0.97 -8.22
C ALA A 474 -16.35 -0.53 -9.12
N ALA A 475 -15.19 -0.33 -8.50
CA ALA A 475 -13.95 0.08 -9.17
C ALA A 475 -12.94 -1.08 -9.18
N ILE A 476 -12.75 -1.64 -10.38
CA ILE A 476 -11.97 -2.86 -10.63
C ILE A 476 -10.66 -2.46 -11.31
N GLY A 477 -9.55 -2.60 -10.60
CA GLY A 477 -8.22 -2.24 -11.08
C GLY A 477 -7.32 -3.45 -11.35
N HIS A 478 -6.08 -3.15 -11.78
CA HIS A 478 -5.01 -4.14 -12.01
C HIS A 478 -5.37 -5.18 -13.08
N VAL A 479 -6.24 -4.83 -14.05
CA VAL A 479 -6.59 -5.77 -15.13
C VAL A 479 -5.33 -6.26 -15.81
N SER A 480 -5.14 -7.57 -15.78
CA SER A 480 -3.96 -8.24 -16.30
C SER A 480 -4.36 -9.37 -17.26
N PRO A 481 -3.66 -9.48 -18.40
CA PRO A 481 -2.62 -8.59 -18.93
C PRO A 481 -3.13 -7.19 -19.30
N GLU A 482 -2.27 -6.16 -19.15
CA GLU A 482 -2.61 -4.77 -19.48
C GLU A 482 -2.76 -4.53 -21.00
N ALA A 483 -3.43 -3.44 -21.39
CA ALA A 483 -3.68 -3.10 -22.79
C ALA A 483 -2.39 -2.91 -23.61
N ALA A 484 -1.34 -2.34 -23.02
CA ALA A 484 -0.09 -2.06 -23.73
C ALA A 484 0.66 -3.31 -24.22
N VAL A 485 0.39 -4.48 -23.63
CA VAL A 485 0.94 -5.77 -24.06
C VAL A 485 -0.07 -6.62 -24.85
N GLY A 486 -1.21 -6.04 -25.25
CA GLY A 486 -2.25 -6.75 -26.02
C GLY A 486 -3.17 -7.60 -25.15
N GLY A 487 -3.29 -7.29 -23.85
CA GLY A 487 -4.32 -7.89 -23.00
C GLY A 487 -5.74 -7.64 -23.53
N ASN A 488 -6.69 -8.48 -23.15
CA ASN A 488 -8.07 -8.43 -23.71
C ASN A 488 -8.77 -7.09 -23.47
N ILE A 489 -8.39 -6.34 -22.44
CA ILE A 489 -8.89 -4.98 -22.21
C ILE A 489 -8.58 -4.03 -23.39
N ALA A 490 -7.48 -4.26 -24.13
CA ALA A 490 -7.15 -3.49 -25.33
C ALA A 490 -8.15 -3.69 -26.48
N LEU A 491 -8.87 -4.81 -26.48
CA LEU A 491 -9.75 -5.24 -27.55
C LEU A 491 -11.21 -4.79 -27.36
N ILE A 492 -11.54 -4.25 -26.18
CA ILE A 492 -12.89 -3.78 -25.85
C ILE A 492 -13.25 -2.54 -26.67
N LYS A 493 -14.50 -2.48 -27.14
CA LYS A 493 -15.06 -1.35 -27.89
C LYS A 493 -16.26 -0.76 -27.16
N ASN A 494 -16.58 0.49 -27.45
CA ASN A 494 -17.80 1.12 -26.94
C ASN A 494 -19.03 0.27 -27.30
N GLY A 495 -19.89 0.02 -26.31
CA GLY A 495 -21.12 -0.77 -26.44
C GLY A 495 -20.94 -2.28 -26.19
N ASP A 496 -19.71 -2.81 -26.06
CA ASP A 496 -19.52 -4.21 -25.64
C ASP A 496 -20.12 -4.41 -24.25
N ILE A 497 -20.85 -5.49 -24.04
CA ILE A 497 -21.47 -5.77 -22.74
C ILE A 497 -20.46 -6.48 -21.84
N ILE A 498 -20.22 -5.90 -20.65
CA ILE A 498 -19.34 -6.45 -19.62
C ILE A 498 -20.18 -6.95 -18.45
N ASP A 499 -19.96 -8.20 -18.08
CA ASP A 499 -20.55 -8.87 -16.93
C ASP A 499 -19.54 -8.91 -15.78
N ILE A 500 -19.94 -8.40 -14.62
CA ILE A 500 -19.17 -8.37 -13.38
C ILE A 500 -19.96 -9.16 -12.34
N ASP A 501 -19.35 -10.19 -11.75
CA ASP A 501 -19.93 -10.94 -10.63
C ASP A 501 -18.85 -11.08 -9.54
N ILE A 502 -18.87 -10.14 -8.60
CA ILE A 502 -17.88 -10.08 -7.50
C ILE A 502 -18.05 -11.28 -6.54
N PRO A 503 -19.25 -11.70 -6.15
CA PRO A 503 -19.47 -12.92 -5.39
C PRO A 503 -18.90 -14.19 -6.05
N ALA A 504 -19.03 -14.31 -7.37
CA ALA A 504 -18.51 -15.44 -8.14
C ALA A 504 -17.03 -15.28 -8.54
N ASN A 505 -16.39 -14.14 -8.21
CA ASN A 505 -15.03 -13.78 -8.58
C ASN A 505 -14.80 -13.78 -10.11
N THR A 506 -15.79 -13.32 -10.90
CA THR A 506 -15.70 -13.32 -12.36
C THR A 506 -15.90 -11.95 -12.99
N ILE A 507 -15.23 -11.74 -14.13
CA ILE A 507 -15.38 -10.58 -15.00
C ILE A 507 -15.25 -11.01 -16.47
N ASN A 508 -16.30 -10.77 -17.25
CA ASN A 508 -16.33 -11.21 -18.63
C ASN A 508 -16.90 -10.13 -19.55
N VAL A 509 -16.51 -10.17 -20.81
CA VAL A 509 -17.18 -9.44 -21.89
C VAL A 509 -17.90 -10.43 -22.79
N ARG A 510 -19.10 -10.06 -23.26
CA ARG A 510 -19.92 -10.91 -24.15
C ARG A 510 -19.41 -10.85 -25.59
N LEU A 511 -18.22 -11.41 -25.78
CA LEU A 511 -17.61 -11.62 -27.10
C LEU A 511 -17.35 -13.11 -27.28
N SER A 512 -17.49 -13.62 -28.49
CA SER A 512 -17.06 -14.98 -28.82
C SER A 512 -15.53 -15.04 -28.96
N ASP A 513 -15.00 -16.24 -28.90
CA ASP A 513 -13.55 -16.45 -29.10
C ASP A 513 -13.12 -16.01 -30.51
N GLU A 514 -14.00 -16.19 -31.53
CA GLU A 514 -13.75 -15.75 -32.89
C GLU A 514 -13.69 -14.21 -33.00
N GLU A 515 -14.58 -13.49 -32.32
CA GLU A 515 -14.57 -12.03 -32.28
C GLU A 515 -13.31 -11.51 -31.57
N PHE A 516 -12.88 -12.14 -30.46
CA PHE A 516 -11.62 -11.81 -29.81
C PHE A 516 -10.42 -12.00 -30.75
N GLU A 517 -10.36 -13.11 -31.46
CA GLU A 517 -9.26 -13.39 -32.40
C GLU A 517 -9.25 -12.41 -33.59
N GLU A 518 -10.42 -12.02 -34.09
CA GLU A 518 -10.52 -11.00 -35.15
C GLU A 518 -10.00 -9.65 -34.68
N ARG A 519 -10.43 -9.21 -33.48
CA ARG A 519 -9.96 -7.96 -32.88
C ARG A 519 -8.46 -8.00 -32.54
N ARG A 520 -7.95 -9.15 -32.10
CA ARG A 520 -6.52 -9.37 -31.81
C ARG A 520 -5.67 -9.25 -33.07
N LYS A 521 -6.12 -9.80 -34.21
CA LYS A 521 -5.43 -9.65 -35.50
C LYS A 521 -5.34 -8.19 -35.98
N ALA A 522 -6.33 -7.39 -35.62
CA ALA A 522 -6.38 -5.97 -35.96
C ALA A 522 -5.63 -5.07 -34.97
N TRP A 523 -5.30 -5.59 -33.77
CA TRP A 523 -4.60 -4.82 -32.75
C TRP A 523 -3.10 -4.72 -33.09
N THR A 524 -2.54 -3.53 -32.88
CA THR A 524 -1.10 -3.27 -32.99
C THR A 524 -0.58 -2.58 -31.75
N PRO A 525 0.63 -2.91 -31.27
CA PRO A 525 1.25 -2.20 -30.18
C PRO A 525 1.30 -0.69 -30.46
N ARG A 526 0.95 0.10 -29.47
CA ARG A 526 1.09 1.57 -29.56
C ARG A 526 2.53 1.99 -29.29
N GLU A 527 2.91 3.12 -29.87
CA GLU A 527 4.16 3.79 -29.49
C GLU A 527 4.14 4.13 -28.00
N PRO A 528 5.27 3.92 -27.30
CA PRO A 528 5.35 4.25 -25.88
C PRO A 528 5.04 5.71 -25.61
N LYS A 529 4.19 6.00 -24.62
CA LYS A 529 3.87 7.38 -24.20
C LYS A 529 5.12 8.14 -23.74
N ILE A 530 6.12 7.46 -23.16
CA ILE A 530 7.35 8.04 -22.61
C ILE A 530 8.54 7.21 -23.06
N THR A 531 9.48 7.85 -23.77
CA THR A 531 10.63 7.18 -24.41
C THR A 531 11.98 7.49 -23.76
N THR A 532 12.00 8.38 -22.75
CA THR A 532 13.25 8.83 -22.09
C THR A 532 13.10 8.85 -20.55
N GLY A 533 14.22 8.95 -19.85
CA GLY A 533 14.25 9.11 -18.40
C GLY A 533 13.95 7.82 -17.63
N TYR A 534 13.55 7.98 -16.35
CA TYR A 534 13.34 6.87 -15.45
C TYR A 534 12.11 6.03 -15.84
N LEU A 535 11.03 6.68 -16.25
CA LEU A 535 9.79 5.97 -16.64
C LEU A 535 9.99 5.07 -17.87
N ALA A 536 10.81 5.48 -18.85
CA ALA A 536 11.13 4.63 -20.00
C ALA A 536 11.93 3.38 -19.58
N ARG A 537 12.89 3.53 -18.66
CA ARG A 537 13.65 2.40 -18.10
C ARG A 537 12.73 1.47 -17.31
N TYR A 538 11.86 2.02 -16.49
CA TYR A 538 10.86 1.25 -15.73
C TYR A 538 9.97 0.43 -16.68
N ALA A 539 9.37 1.06 -17.70
CA ALA A 539 8.50 0.40 -18.67
C ALA A 539 9.17 -0.78 -19.40
N SER A 540 10.49 -0.71 -19.60
CA SER A 540 11.25 -1.78 -20.29
C SER A 540 11.48 -3.02 -19.42
N LEU A 541 11.46 -2.87 -18.07
CA LEU A 541 11.82 -3.91 -17.11
C LEU A 541 10.63 -4.44 -16.32
N VAL A 542 9.56 -3.65 -16.20
CA VAL A 542 8.44 -3.96 -15.32
C VAL A 542 7.63 -5.17 -15.80
N THR A 543 7.23 -6.00 -14.82
CA THR A 543 6.32 -7.13 -15.01
C THR A 543 4.85 -6.68 -14.98
N SER A 544 3.93 -7.62 -15.18
CA SER A 544 2.50 -7.38 -15.09
C SER A 544 2.02 -7.06 -13.67
N GLY A 545 0.87 -6.39 -13.53
CA GLY A 545 0.26 -6.03 -12.25
C GLY A 545 -0.04 -7.22 -11.36
N ASN A 546 -0.51 -8.34 -11.91
CA ASN A 546 -0.78 -9.58 -11.16
C ASN A 546 0.48 -10.21 -10.55
N ARG A 547 1.67 -9.84 -11.02
CA ARG A 547 2.99 -10.25 -10.50
C ARG A 547 3.63 -9.17 -9.61
N GLY A 548 2.87 -8.19 -9.16
CA GLY A 548 3.33 -7.11 -8.30
C GLY A 548 4.00 -5.94 -9.02
N ALA A 549 4.02 -5.92 -10.37
CA ALA A 549 4.69 -4.89 -11.18
C ALA A 549 6.14 -4.65 -10.70
N VAL A 550 6.92 -5.71 -10.54
CA VAL A 550 8.33 -5.67 -10.13
C VAL A 550 9.24 -5.50 -11.33
N LEU A 551 10.46 -5.01 -11.11
CA LEU A 551 11.47 -4.91 -12.16
C LEU A 551 12.23 -6.23 -12.28
N GLU A 552 12.17 -6.85 -13.44
CA GLU A 552 12.92 -8.07 -13.76
C GLU A 552 13.89 -7.82 -14.92
N VAL A 553 15.13 -8.24 -14.74
CA VAL A 553 16.09 -8.29 -15.84
C VAL A 553 15.76 -9.50 -16.71
N LYS A 554 15.43 -9.29 -17.98
CA LYS A 554 15.25 -10.39 -18.92
C LYS A 554 16.58 -11.15 -19.06
N LYS A 555 16.54 -12.43 -18.72
CA LYS A 555 17.68 -13.35 -18.94
C LYS A 555 17.86 -13.67 -20.41
#